data_b20bfa2d031efa5dad0a220ae9c37771
#
_entry.id   b20bfa2d031efa5dad0a220ae9c37771
#
_cell.length_a   1.000
_cell.length_b   1.000
_cell.length_c   1.000
_cell.angle_alpha   90.00
_cell.angle_beta   90.00
_cell.angle_gamma   90.00
#
_symmetry.space_group_name_H-M   'P 1'
#
loop_
_entity.id
_entity.type
_entity.pdbx_description
1 polymer ?
#
loop_
_entity_poly.entity_id
_entity_poly.type
_entity_poly.pdbx_seq_one_letter_code
_entity_poly.pdbx_strand_id
1 'polypeptide(L)'
;IVVIAIVAIIVSVIMIKGDNKEKTPEVKANVKMQTAQEMQEFLNNINTKLENVLPSLETREVDITDEFSLISTTGLKSADNVEAVIVSEPFISSQAYSAVMVKVSENADIENMKKEMFDNIDTRKWICVSAEKVWVTNYDDVIFLVMSSEEWGKPVYDEFKQAVGGKVGKELERTEEI
;
A
#
# COMPACT_ATOMS: atom_id res chain seq x y z
N ILE A 1 -21.13 -53.48 32.85
CA ILE A 1 -19.79 -53.86 32.39
C ILE A 1 -19.49 -53.06 31.13
N VAL A 2 -18.66 -52.02 31.31
CA VAL A 2 -18.24 -51.13 30.21
C VAL A 2 -16.93 -51.65 29.65
N VAL A 3 -16.87 -51.97 28.37
CA VAL A 3 -15.65 -52.34 27.66
C VAL A 3 -15.10 -51.12 26.96
N ILE A 4 -13.96 -50.61 27.43
CA ILE A 4 -13.22 -49.55 26.80
C ILE A 4 -12.28 -50.18 25.74
N ALA A 5 -12.52 -49.89 24.48
CA ALA A 5 -11.63 -50.26 23.39
C ALA A 5 -10.55 -49.17 23.20
N ILE A 6 -9.32 -49.45 23.52
CA ILE A 6 -8.15 -48.61 23.24
C ILE A 6 -7.70 -48.90 21.81
N VAL A 7 -7.80 -47.94 20.93
CA VAL A 7 -7.22 -47.98 19.58
C VAL A 7 -5.81 -47.41 19.66
N ALA A 8 -4.82 -48.28 19.54
CA ALA A 8 -3.40 -47.90 19.42
C ALA A 8 -3.12 -47.49 17.96
N ILE A 9 -2.83 -46.22 17.71
CA ILE A 9 -2.33 -45.77 16.42
C ILE A 9 -0.82 -45.94 16.38
N ILE A 10 -0.38 -46.90 15.56
CA ILE A 10 1.02 -47.12 15.24
C ILE A 10 1.44 -46.08 14.21
N VAL A 11 2.28 -45.12 14.61
CA VAL A 11 2.91 -44.16 13.71
C VAL A 11 4.15 -44.84 13.10
N SER A 12 4.04 -45.28 11.85
CA SER A 12 5.17 -45.73 11.05
C SER A 12 5.92 -44.54 10.49
N VAL A 13 7.09 -44.23 11.03
CA VAL A 13 8.02 -43.25 10.46
C VAL A 13 8.69 -43.89 9.25
N ILE A 14 8.29 -43.50 8.06
CA ILE A 14 9.02 -43.80 6.81
C ILE A 14 9.92 -42.59 6.54
N MET A 15 11.23 -42.77 6.73
CA MET A 15 12.24 -41.85 6.23
C MET A 15 12.30 -41.97 4.70
N ILE A 16 11.74 -41.02 4.00
CA ILE A 16 11.99 -40.80 2.58
C ILE A 16 12.89 -39.57 2.47
N LYS A 17 14.14 -39.82 2.12
CA LYS A 17 15.13 -38.83 1.75
C LYS A 17 14.82 -38.42 0.30
N GLY A 18 14.23 -37.27 0.13
CA GLY A 18 13.93 -36.70 -1.19
C GLY A 18 13.81 -35.18 -1.06
N ASP A 19 14.62 -34.46 -1.82
CA ASP A 19 14.60 -33.03 -1.97
C ASP A 19 13.20 -32.56 -2.37
N ASN A 20 12.39 -32.14 -1.41
CA ASN A 20 11.17 -31.40 -1.66
C ASN A 20 11.40 -29.94 -1.23
N LYS A 21 11.68 -29.07 -2.22
CA LYS A 21 11.38 -27.65 -2.09
C LYS A 21 9.89 -27.56 -1.76
N GLU A 22 9.59 -27.31 -0.51
CA GLU A 22 8.25 -26.97 -0.03
C GLU A 22 7.81 -25.73 -0.81
N LYS A 23 6.92 -25.91 -1.79
CA LYS A 23 6.19 -24.80 -2.40
C LYS A 23 5.29 -24.25 -1.29
N THR A 24 5.68 -23.12 -0.71
CA THR A 24 4.79 -22.29 0.09
C THR A 24 3.49 -22.10 -0.71
N PRO A 25 2.31 -22.38 -0.15
CA PRO A 25 1.06 -22.15 -0.87
C PRO A 25 1.01 -20.69 -1.28
N GLU A 26 0.86 -20.45 -2.57
CA GLU A 26 0.64 -19.12 -3.13
C GLU A 26 -0.72 -18.63 -2.59
N VAL A 27 -0.68 -17.86 -1.53
CA VAL A 27 -1.85 -17.13 -1.03
C VAL A 27 -2.20 -16.15 -2.13
N LYS A 28 -3.22 -16.46 -2.93
CA LYS A 28 -3.82 -15.49 -3.84
C LYS A 28 -4.46 -14.44 -2.94
N ALA A 29 -3.75 -13.34 -2.73
CA ALA A 29 -4.33 -12.15 -2.13
C ALA A 29 -5.47 -11.71 -3.05
N ASN A 30 -6.70 -12.00 -2.67
CA ASN A 30 -7.90 -11.52 -3.37
C ASN A 30 -8.21 -10.13 -2.80
N VAL A 31 -7.29 -9.20 -3.04
CA VAL A 31 -7.40 -7.83 -2.55
C VAL A 31 -8.34 -7.09 -3.48
N LYS A 32 -9.44 -6.58 -2.94
CA LYS A 32 -10.40 -5.78 -3.69
C LYS A 32 -10.06 -4.30 -3.52
N MET A 33 -9.80 -3.62 -4.62
CA MET A 33 -9.55 -2.17 -4.72
C MET A 33 -10.20 -1.60 -5.98
N GLN A 34 -11.42 -2.05 -6.28
CA GLN A 34 -12.13 -1.67 -7.50
C GLN A 34 -12.94 -0.38 -7.35
N THR A 35 -13.22 0.02 -6.12
CA THR A 35 -13.96 1.23 -5.79
C THR A 35 -13.20 2.11 -4.81
N ALA A 36 -13.53 3.41 -4.76
CA ALA A 36 -12.98 4.35 -3.78
C ALA A 36 -13.17 3.83 -2.35
N GLN A 37 -14.33 3.28 -2.03
CA GLN A 37 -14.62 2.71 -0.70
C GLN A 37 -13.71 1.52 -0.37
N GLU A 38 -13.53 0.57 -1.30
CA GLU A 38 -12.65 -0.59 -1.09
C GLU A 38 -11.19 -0.16 -0.89
N MET A 39 -10.72 0.87 -1.62
CA MET A 39 -9.39 1.46 -1.45
C MET A 39 -9.25 2.14 -0.09
N GLN A 40 -10.27 2.88 0.34
CA GLN A 40 -10.29 3.55 1.65
C GLN A 40 -10.25 2.53 2.80
N GLU A 41 -11.05 1.47 2.71
CA GLU A 41 -11.05 0.38 3.69
C GLU A 41 -9.69 -0.35 3.71
N PHE A 42 -9.08 -0.57 2.55
CA PHE A 42 -7.76 -1.19 2.44
C PHE A 42 -6.68 -0.34 3.12
N LEU A 43 -6.64 0.97 2.84
CA LEU A 43 -5.66 1.88 3.43
C LEU A 43 -5.88 2.03 4.95
N ASN A 44 -7.13 2.09 5.41
CA ASN A 44 -7.46 2.09 6.83
C ASN A 44 -6.99 0.81 7.54
N ASN A 45 -7.08 -0.34 6.89
CA ASN A 45 -6.58 -1.60 7.44
C ASN A 45 -5.05 -1.58 7.62
N ILE A 46 -4.30 -1.00 6.67
CA ILE A 46 -2.85 -0.78 6.83
C ILE A 46 -2.58 0.15 8.01
N ASN A 47 -3.26 1.29 8.09
CA ASN A 47 -3.09 2.26 9.16
C ASN A 47 -3.39 1.63 10.54
N THR A 48 -4.44 0.84 10.66
CA THR A 48 -4.81 0.14 11.90
C THR A 48 -3.74 -0.85 12.35
N LYS A 49 -3.13 -1.59 11.44
CA LYS A 49 -2.03 -2.50 11.78
C LYS A 49 -0.78 -1.77 12.29
N LEU A 50 -0.61 -0.52 11.87
CA LEU A 50 0.55 0.30 12.19
C LEU A 50 0.23 1.44 13.17
N GLU A 51 -0.90 1.37 13.89
CA GLU A 51 -1.35 2.42 14.82
C GLU A 51 -0.35 2.77 15.93
N ASN A 52 0.52 1.83 16.30
CA ASN A 52 1.58 2.07 17.29
C ASN A 52 2.82 2.79 16.71
N VAL A 53 2.90 2.94 15.39
CA VAL A 53 4.01 3.56 14.66
C VAL A 53 3.60 4.90 14.07
N LEU A 54 2.39 4.95 13.50
CA LEU A 54 1.88 6.10 12.76
C LEU A 54 1.20 7.13 13.68
N PRO A 55 1.18 8.40 13.29
CA PRO A 55 0.35 9.42 13.95
C PRO A 55 -1.15 9.12 13.71
N SER A 56 -2.01 9.89 14.37
CA SER A 56 -3.44 9.83 14.09
C SER A 56 -3.73 10.34 12.68
N LEU A 57 -4.34 9.49 11.85
CA LEU A 57 -4.57 9.73 10.44
C LEU A 57 -6.06 9.85 10.11
N GLU A 58 -6.37 10.67 9.11
CA GLU A 58 -7.65 10.69 8.42
C GLU A 58 -7.47 10.12 7.02
N THR A 59 -8.34 9.17 6.65
CA THR A 59 -8.36 8.62 5.29
C THR A 59 -9.63 9.07 4.58
N ARG A 60 -9.47 9.72 3.44
CA ARG A 60 -10.57 10.34 2.69
C ARG A 60 -10.40 10.19 1.18
N GLU A 61 -11.49 10.31 0.47
CA GLU A 61 -11.49 10.48 -0.99
C GLU A 61 -11.14 11.94 -1.35
N VAL A 62 -10.40 12.12 -2.43
CA VAL A 62 -10.01 13.42 -2.98
C VAL A 62 -10.96 13.77 -4.11
N ASP A 63 -11.46 15.00 -4.12
CA ASP A 63 -12.20 15.54 -5.27
C ASP A 63 -11.26 15.74 -6.46
N ILE A 64 -11.31 14.80 -7.42
CA ILE A 64 -10.47 14.84 -8.62
C ILE A 64 -10.89 15.93 -9.62
N THR A 65 -12.03 16.58 -9.41
CA THR A 65 -12.47 17.73 -10.22
C THR A 65 -11.86 19.04 -9.75
N ASP A 66 -11.35 19.08 -8.52
CA ASP A 66 -10.53 20.17 -8.02
C ASP A 66 -9.06 19.94 -8.40
N GLU A 67 -8.60 20.66 -9.41
CA GLU A 67 -7.24 20.57 -9.94
C GLU A 67 -6.17 20.79 -8.87
N PHE A 68 -6.37 21.73 -7.95
CA PHE A 68 -5.41 21.98 -6.87
C PHE A 68 -5.30 20.80 -5.92
N SER A 69 -6.42 20.23 -5.50
CA SER A 69 -6.46 19.04 -4.64
C SER A 69 -5.81 17.84 -5.32
N LEU A 70 -6.09 17.62 -6.59
CA LEU A 70 -5.48 16.56 -7.37
C LEU A 70 -3.95 16.69 -7.42
N ILE A 71 -3.44 17.84 -7.89
CA ILE A 71 -2.01 18.09 -8.05
C ILE A 71 -1.28 18.00 -6.71
N SER A 72 -1.78 18.66 -5.68
CA SER A 72 -1.13 18.70 -4.37
C SER A 72 -1.10 17.34 -3.65
N THR A 73 -2.07 16.48 -3.96
CA THR A 73 -2.15 15.14 -3.35
C THR A 73 -1.37 14.10 -4.13
N THR A 74 -1.41 14.15 -5.46
CA THR A 74 -0.89 13.08 -6.31
C THR A 74 0.37 13.45 -7.09
N GLY A 75 0.60 14.72 -7.38
CA GLY A 75 1.60 15.20 -8.34
C GLY A 75 1.18 15.05 -9.81
N LEU A 76 -0.02 14.50 -10.09
CA LEU A 76 -0.56 14.41 -11.44
C LEU A 76 -1.06 15.78 -11.90
N LYS A 77 -0.81 16.14 -13.15
CA LYS A 77 -1.20 17.44 -13.73
C LYS A 77 -2.62 17.45 -14.30
N SER A 78 -3.21 16.29 -14.49
CA SER A 78 -4.58 16.15 -14.99
C SER A 78 -5.26 14.93 -14.38
N ALA A 79 -6.60 14.94 -14.35
CA ALA A 79 -7.43 13.80 -13.95
C ALA A 79 -7.64 12.79 -15.09
N ASP A 80 -6.98 12.95 -16.23
CA ASP A 80 -7.11 12.02 -17.35
C ASP A 80 -6.72 10.61 -16.94
N ASN A 81 -7.62 9.65 -17.18
CA ASN A 81 -7.50 8.25 -16.76
C ASN A 81 -7.48 8.02 -15.23
N VAL A 82 -7.82 9.01 -14.40
CA VAL A 82 -8.00 8.84 -12.95
C VAL A 82 -9.48 8.56 -12.67
N GLU A 83 -9.78 7.47 -11.97
CA GLU A 83 -11.14 7.10 -11.58
C GLU A 83 -11.44 7.47 -10.13
N ALA A 84 -10.46 7.33 -9.23
CA ALA A 84 -10.59 7.70 -7.82
C ALA A 84 -9.22 7.94 -7.19
N VAL A 85 -9.17 8.81 -6.19
CA VAL A 85 -7.99 9.07 -5.38
C VAL A 85 -8.36 8.98 -3.90
N ILE A 86 -7.63 8.15 -3.15
CA ILE A 86 -7.75 8.06 -1.69
C ILE A 86 -6.44 8.54 -1.09
N VAL A 87 -6.53 9.36 -0.05
CA VAL A 87 -5.38 9.84 0.71
C VAL A 87 -5.55 9.61 2.19
N SER A 88 -4.47 9.24 2.86
CA SER A 88 -4.38 9.15 4.32
C SER A 88 -3.30 10.12 4.79
N GLU A 89 -3.68 11.07 5.63
CA GLU A 89 -2.82 12.14 6.12
C GLU A 89 -3.11 12.44 7.60
N PRO A 90 -2.13 12.98 8.36
CA PRO A 90 -2.36 13.44 9.72
C PRO A 90 -3.35 14.61 9.79
N PHE A 91 -4.11 14.68 10.87
CA PHE A 91 -4.95 15.86 11.17
C PHE A 91 -4.13 17.13 11.40
N ILE A 92 -2.83 16.99 11.68
CA ILE A 92 -1.93 18.10 12.03
C ILE A 92 -0.93 18.30 10.91
N SER A 93 -0.93 19.48 10.30
CA SER A 93 -0.08 19.85 9.16
C SER A 93 1.42 19.99 9.47
N SER A 94 1.86 19.73 10.70
CA SER A 94 3.27 19.69 11.10
C SER A 94 3.84 18.27 11.17
N GLN A 95 3.17 17.31 10.59
CA GLN A 95 3.60 15.92 10.49
C GLN A 95 3.69 15.53 9.00
N ALA A 96 4.90 15.31 8.51
CA ALA A 96 5.15 15.00 7.11
C ALA A 96 4.85 13.53 6.80
N TYR A 97 3.59 13.23 6.50
CA TYR A 97 3.13 11.92 6.07
C TYR A 97 1.97 12.06 5.08
N SER A 98 2.04 11.31 4.00
CA SER A 98 0.93 11.15 3.06
C SER A 98 1.03 9.78 2.38
N ALA A 99 -0.01 8.98 2.46
CA ALA A 99 -0.17 7.75 1.70
C ALA A 99 -1.34 7.93 0.73
N VAL A 100 -1.09 7.71 -0.56
CA VAL A 100 -2.03 7.99 -1.64
C VAL A 100 -2.25 6.75 -2.49
N MET A 101 -3.49 6.44 -2.79
CA MET A 101 -3.89 5.42 -3.75
C MET A 101 -4.63 6.08 -4.90
N VAL A 102 -4.23 5.80 -6.13
CA VAL A 102 -4.85 6.32 -7.35
C VAL A 102 -5.35 5.14 -8.18
N LYS A 103 -6.66 5.02 -8.32
CA LYS A 103 -7.31 4.08 -9.24
C LYS A 103 -7.29 4.69 -10.64
N VAL A 104 -6.80 3.92 -11.61
CA VAL A 104 -6.71 4.38 -12.99
C VAL A 104 -7.55 3.51 -13.92
N SER A 105 -7.95 4.08 -15.06
CA SER A 105 -8.71 3.38 -16.09
C SER A 105 -7.89 2.29 -16.78
N GLU A 106 -8.55 1.35 -17.40
CA GLU A 106 -7.94 0.20 -18.11
C GLU A 106 -6.92 0.64 -19.20
N ASN A 107 -7.11 1.82 -19.80
CA ASN A 107 -6.24 2.32 -20.85
C ASN A 107 -5.13 3.26 -20.36
N ALA A 108 -4.94 3.41 -19.05
CA ALA A 108 -3.95 4.28 -18.47
C ALA A 108 -2.52 3.74 -18.69
N ASP A 109 -1.59 4.65 -19.00
CA ASP A 109 -0.16 4.34 -18.95
C ASP A 109 0.33 4.44 -17.49
N ILE A 110 0.17 3.35 -16.74
CA ILE A 110 0.49 3.28 -15.32
C ILE A 110 1.95 3.65 -15.05
N GLU A 111 2.89 3.22 -15.90
CA GLU A 111 4.31 3.51 -15.69
C GLU A 111 4.62 5.00 -15.87
N ASN A 112 3.99 5.65 -16.84
CA ASN A 112 4.13 7.09 -17.02
C ASN A 112 3.47 7.87 -15.89
N MET A 113 2.27 7.46 -15.44
CA MET A 113 1.57 8.10 -14.32
C MET A 113 2.35 7.95 -13.00
N LYS A 114 2.92 6.77 -12.72
CA LYS A 114 3.81 6.59 -11.55
C LYS A 114 5.00 7.52 -11.60
N LYS A 115 5.62 7.63 -12.78
CA LYS A 115 6.76 8.52 -12.96
C LYS A 115 6.37 9.98 -12.76
N GLU A 116 5.23 10.40 -13.30
CA GLU A 116 4.71 11.76 -13.14
C GLU A 116 4.44 12.08 -11.66
N MET A 117 3.74 11.20 -10.94
CA MET A 117 3.53 11.33 -9.50
C MET A 117 4.85 11.43 -8.74
N PHE A 118 5.79 10.52 -9.03
CA PHE A 118 7.09 10.47 -8.39
C PHE A 118 7.93 11.73 -8.60
N ASP A 119 7.91 12.29 -9.82
CA ASP A 119 8.72 13.46 -10.16
C ASP A 119 8.11 14.77 -9.64
N ASN A 120 6.78 14.87 -9.56
CA ASN A 120 6.10 16.13 -9.31
C ASN A 120 5.50 16.27 -7.91
N ILE A 121 5.38 15.19 -7.12
CA ILE A 121 4.81 15.32 -5.77
C ILE A 121 5.66 16.26 -4.91
N ASP A 122 4.98 17.21 -4.24
CA ASP A 122 5.64 18.16 -3.36
C ASP A 122 5.86 17.56 -1.96
N THR A 123 7.13 17.27 -1.66
CA THR A 123 7.56 16.73 -0.36
C THR A 123 7.61 17.78 0.77
N ARG A 124 7.30 19.05 0.45
CA ARG A 124 7.31 20.20 1.37
C ARG A 124 5.93 20.83 1.57
N LYS A 125 4.86 20.13 1.22
CA LYS A 125 3.48 20.66 1.31
C LYS A 125 2.99 20.95 2.74
N TRP A 126 3.74 20.55 3.76
CA TRP A 126 3.39 20.76 5.17
C TRP A 126 4.06 22.00 5.77
N ILE A 127 3.63 22.37 7.00
CA ILE A 127 4.16 23.53 7.71
C ILE A 127 5.44 23.13 8.46
N CYS A 128 6.57 23.74 8.07
CA CYS A 128 7.89 23.58 8.73
C CYS A 128 8.46 22.15 8.77
N VAL A 129 7.89 21.23 8.02
CA VAL A 129 8.38 19.84 7.89
C VAL A 129 8.32 19.39 6.44
N SER A 130 9.15 18.42 6.09
CA SER A 130 9.19 17.81 4.76
C SER A 130 9.29 16.28 4.87
N ALA A 131 8.82 15.58 3.84
CA ALA A 131 9.07 14.15 3.75
C ALA A 131 10.53 13.90 3.36
N GLU A 132 11.13 12.90 3.99
CA GLU A 132 12.52 12.48 3.72
C GLU A 132 12.61 11.57 2.50
N LYS A 133 11.56 10.78 2.28
CA LYS A 133 11.53 9.77 1.21
C LYS A 133 10.17 9.70 0.53
N VAL A 134 10.21 9.28 -0.73
CA VAL A 134 9.04 8.97 -1.55
C VAL A 134 9.20 7.58 -2.12
N TRP A 135 8.17 6.74 -1.97
CA TRP A 135 8.04 5.43 -2.59
C TRP A 135 6.80 5.40 -3.46
N VAL A 136 6.94 4.85 -4.66
CA VAL A 136 5.80 4.65 -5.59
C VAL A 136 5.88 3.25 -6.20
N THR A 137 4.73 2.59 -6.24
CA THR A 137 4.54 1.33 -6.97
C THR A 137 3.09 1.23 -7.44
N ASN A 138 2.67 0.08 -7.95
CA ASN A 138 1.26 -0.21 -8.22
C ASN A 138 0.94 -1.68 -7.95
N TYR A 139 -0.32 -1.96 -7.71
CA TYR A 139 -0.92 -3.29 -7.77
C TYR A 139 -2.08 -3.23 -8.75
N ASP A 140 -2.02 -4.05 -9.79
CA ASP A 140 -2.94 -3.97 -10.93
C ASP A 140 -3.09 -2.52 -11.42
N ASP A 141 -4.28 -1.97 -11.43
CA ASP A 141 -4.66 -0.63 -11.87
C ASP A 141 -4.74 0.41 -10.74
N VAL A 142 -4.16 0.10 -9.57
CA VAL A 142 -4.05 1.03 -8.44
C VAL A 142 -2.60 1.41 -8.21
N ILE A 143 -2.28 2.68 -8.40
CA ILE A 143 -0.97 3.25 -8.07
C ILE A 143 -0.96 3.58 -6.58
N PHE A 144 0.11 3.22 -5.89
CA PHE A 144 0.35 3.53 -4.48
C PHE A 144 1.59 4.39 -4.33
N LEU A 145 1.43 5.53 -3.68
CA LEU A 145 2.51 6.44 -3.29
C LEU A 145 2.47 6.62 -1.78
N VAL A 146 3.63 6.57 -1.14
CA VAL A 146 3.79 7.04 0.23
C VAL A 146 5.01 7.95 0.31
N MET A 147 4.87 9.07 1.03
CA MET A 147 5.95 9.98 1.34
C MET A 147 5.93 10.38 2.81
N SER A 148 7.08 10.27 3.47
CA SER A 148 7.24 10.55 4.91
C SER A 148 8.72 10.48 5.33
N SER A 149 8.97 10.49 6.65
CA SER A 149 10.21 9.95 7.22
C SER A 149 10.33 8.46 6.91
N GLU A 150 11.56 7.93 6.94
CA GLU A 150 11.77 6.48 6.76
C GLU A 150 11.06 5.65 7.84
N GLU A 151 11.02 6.16 9.08
CA GLU A 151 10.38 5.50 10.23
C GLU A 151 8.89 5.24 10.00
N TRP A 152 8.16 6.17 9.37
CA TRP A 152 6.72 6.02 9.13
C TRP A 152 6.42 5.46 7.73
N GLY A 153 7.11 5.94 6.71
CA GLY A 153 6.81 5.60 5.32
C GLY A 153 7.17 4.16 4.96
N LYS A 154 8.35 3.69 5.40
CA LYS A 154 8.83 2.35 5.05
C LYS A 154 7.93 1.22 5.56
N PRO A 155 7.47 1.22 6.84
CA PRO A 155 6.53 0.21 7.32
C PRO A 155 5.21 0.18 6.53
N VAL A 156 4.67 1.35 6.14
CA VAL A 156 3.44 1.46 5.35
C VAL A 156 3.63 0.90 3.95
N TYR A 157 4.74 1.23 3.31
CA TYR A 157 5.08 0.71 1.99
C TYR A 157 5.26 -0.81 1.98
N ASP A 158 5.94 -1.35 3.00
CA ASP A 158 6.14 -2.79 3.15
C ASP A 158 4.82 -3.52 3.46
N GLU A 159 3.96 -2.95 4.31
CA GLU A 159 2.65 -3.53 4.61
C GLU A 159 1.75 -3.54 3.37
N PHE A 160 1.77 -2.49 2.54
CA PHE A 160 1.09 -2.49 1.25
C PHE A 160 1.56 -3.67 0.39
N LYS A 161 2.87 -3.84 0.21
CA LYS A 161 3.44 -4.94 -0.58
C LYS A 161 3.05 -6.31 -0.02
N GLN A 162 3.09 -6.48 1.29
CA GLN A 162 2.68 -7.72 1.95
C GLN A 162 1.20 -8.00 1.74
N ALA A 163 0.34 -6.99 1.89
CA ALA A 163 -1.11 -7.12 1.74
C ALA A 163 -1.52 -7.55 0.33
N VAL A 164 -0.80 -7.11 -0.70
CA VAL A 164 -1.03 -7.52 -2.10
C VAL A 164 -0.24 -8.78 -2.49
N GLY A 165 0.35 -9.49 -1.50
CA GLY A 165 1.08 -10.75 -1.74
C GLY A 165 2.38 -10.58 -2.51
N GLY A 166 3.03 -9.44 -2.42
CA GLY A 166 4.27 -9.10 -3.13
C GLY A 166 4.10 -8.87 -4.63
N LYS A 167 2.88 -8.83 -5.13
CA LYS A 167 2.57 -8.63 -6.56
C LYS A 167 2.50 -7.16 -6.90
N VAL A 168 3.62 -6.48 -6.83
CA VAL A 168 3.70 -5.05 -7.18
C VAL A 168 4.40 -4.86 -8.51
N GLY A 169 4.07 -3.75 -9.19
CA GLY A 169 4.76 -3.30 -10.39
C GLY A 169 6.15 -2.75 -10.09
N LYS A 170 6.73 -2.06 -11.07
CA LYS A 170 8.02 -1.42 -10.88
C LYS A 170 7.98 -0.45 -9.71
N GLU A 171 8.95 -0.59 -8.81
CA GLU A 171 9.11 0.26 -7.63
C GLU A 171 10.00 1.48 -7.98
N LEU A 172 9.61 2.66 -7.48
CA LEU A 172 10.40 3.89 -7.56
C LEU A 172 10.62 4.39 -6.13
N GLU A 173 11.85 4.81 -5.82
CA GLU A 173 12.23 5.36 -4.52
C GLU A 173 13.18 6.53 -4.71
N ARG A 174 12.99 7.61 -3.94
CA ARG A 174 13.97 8.70 -3.81
C ARG A 174 14.06 9.18 -2.38
N THR A 175 15.24 9.68 -2.01
CA THR A 175 15.51 10.37 -0.76
C THR A 175 15.66 11.85 -1.06
N GLU A 176 15.00 12.69 -0.26
CA GLU A 176 15.10 14.14 -0.37
C GLU A 176 16.30 14.64 0.43
N GLU A 177 17.00 15.64 -0.09
CA GLU A 177 18.00 16.39 0.67
C GLU A 177 17.26 17.40 1.56
N ILE A 178 17.37 17.23 2.89
CA ILE A 178 16.73 18.08 3.90
C ILE A 178 17.63 19.27 4.22
#